data_23b2fd9e7847135cae137e2b7a3ce101
#
_entry.id   23b2fd9e7847135cae137e2b7a3ce101
#
_cell.length_a   1.000
_cell.length_b   1.000
_cell.length_c   1.000
_cell.angle_alpha   90.00
_cell.angle_beta   90.00
_cell.angle_gamma   90.00
#
_symmetry.space_group_name_H-M   'P 1'
#
loop_
_entity.id
_entity.type
_entity.pdbx_description
1 polymer ?
#
loop_
_entity_poly.entity_id
_entity_poly.type
_entity_poly.pdbx_seq_one_letter_code
_entity_poly.pdbx_strand_id
1 'polypeptide(L)'
;MRELARTLAHMQEAIPLILVGEEPATAERRHAVLSDGAFDYFQIPSELDLLLLRAKQLVALGLTMEQLRAEADLDHLTGLANRRRFRGALKHEVERWRRYNAPCALLLLDIDHMKAINDHYGHPAGDDVIRHVANTLVEVSRGNDTAARLGGEEFALLLAGISEEKAAAAAERLRSILAEQGVEGVGRISVSIGVAGCPAHASSQRTLYAASDRALYVAKNEGRNRVAVAPLMQENLPGV
;
A
#
# COMPACT_ATOMS: atom_id res chain seq x y z
N MET A 1 -7.97 -15.18 -32.02
CA MET A 1 -9.00 -14.89 -31.01
C MET A 1 -8.83 -15.77 -29.76
N ARG A 2 -8.73 -17.11 -29.85
CA ARG A 2 -8.53 -18.01 -28.68
C ARG A 2 -7.28 -17.71 -27.85
N GLU A 3 -6.18 -17.36 -28.49
CA GLU A 3 -4.90 -17.03 -27.84
C GLU A 3 -5.01 -15.72 -27.05
N LEU A 4 -5.70 -14.70 -27.58
CA LEU A 4 -5.94 -13.43 -26.91
C LEU A 4 -6.83 -13.59 -25.66
N ALA A 5 -7.90 -14.40 -25.75
CA ALA A 5 -8.78 -14.70 -24.64
C ALA A 5 -8.04 -15.40 -23.49
N ARG A 6 -7.17 -16.39 -23.81
CA ARG A 6 -6.34 -17.09 -22.82
C ARG A 6 -5.31 -16.14 -22.16
N THR A 7 -4.68 -15.27 -22.95
CA THR A 7 -3.70 -14.31 -22.43
C THR A 7 -4.36 -13.30 -21.46
N LEU A 8 -5.55 -12.80 -21.80
CA LEU A 8 -6.30 -11.87 -20.96
C LEU A 8 -6.86 -12.52 -19.70
N ALA A 9 -7.29 -13.77 -19.77
CA ALA A 9 -7.75 -14.55 -18.61
C ALA A 9 -6.65 -14.82 -17.57
N HIS A 10 -5.39 -14.76 -17.94
CA HIS A 10 -4.23 -14.98 -17.06
C HIS A 10 -3.64 -13.67 -16.49
N MET A 11 -4.16 -12.52 -16.89
CA MET A 11 -3.77 -11.24 -16.27
C MET A 11 -4.33 -11.15 -14.84
N GLN A 12 -3.53 -10.65 -13.91
CA GLN A 12 -3.87 -10.55 -12.48
C GLN A 12 -5.13 -9.70 -12.16
N GLU A 13 -5.59 -8.93 -13.14
CA GLU A 13 -6.90 -8.26 -13.12
C GLU A 13 -7.73 -8.87 -14.24
N ALA A 14 -8.56 -9.84 -13.92
CA ALA A 14 -9.44 -10.49 -14.88
C ALA A 14 -10.50 -9.50 -15.39
N ILE A 15 -10.20 -8.85 -16.50
CA ILE A 15 -11.18 -8.03 -17.22
C ILE A 15 -12.13 -9.00 -17.94
N PRO A 16 -13.47 -8.95 -17.70
CA PRO A 16 -14.40 -9.82 -18.38
C PRO A 16 -14.41 -9.54 -19.89
N LEU A 17 -14.00 -10.52 -20.67
CA LEU A 17 -13.97 -10.46 -22.12
C LEU A 17 -15.30 -10.99 -22.70
N ILE A 18 -16.06 -10.14 -23.38
CA ILE A 18 -17.26 -10.54 -24.12
C ILE A 18 -16.90 -10.61 -25.60
N LEU A 19 -17.24 -11.71 -26.23
CA LEU A 19 -17.12 -11.87 -27.68
C LEU A 19 -18.44 -11.52 -28.37
N VAL A 20 -18.34 -10.88 -29.52
CA VAL A 20 -19.48 -10.52 -30.36
C VAL A 20 -19.26 -10.98 -31.80
N GLY A 21 -20.30 -11.36 -32.49
CA GLY A 21 -20.23 -11.79 -33.88
C GLY A 21 -21.60 -11.81 -34.56
N GLU A 22 -21.61 -12.05 -35.88
CA GLU A 22 -22.80 -12.12 -36.68
C GLU A 22 -23.46 -13.52 -36.67
N GLU A 23 -22.72 -14.54 -36.29
CA GLU A 23 -23.16 -15.91 -36.26
C GLU A 23 -24.06 -16.20 -35.04
N PRO A 24 -25.03 -17.15 -35.18
CA PRO A 24 -25.98 -17.47 -34.10
C PRO A 24 -25.30 -17.85 -32.79
N ALA A 25 -25.81 -17.31 -31.69
CA ALA A 25 -25.30 -17.58 -30.33
C ALA A 25 -25.85 -18.92 -29.80
N THR A 26 -25.50 -20.03 -30.48
CA THR A 26 -25.91 -21.38 -30.06
C THR A 26 -25.27 -21.77 -28.73
N ALA A 27 -25.93 -22.72 -28.03
CA ALA A 27 -25.38 -23.26 -26.77
C ALA A 27 -23.97 -23.83 -26.92
N GLU A 28 -23.66 -24.50 -28.03
CA GLU A 28 -22.37 -25.06 -28.35
C GLU A 28 -21.32 -23.97 -28.51
N ARG A 29 -21.64 -22.88 -29.24
CA ARG A 29 -20.75 -21.74 -29.43
C ARG A 29 -20.48 -21.01 -28.12
N ARG A 30 -21.50 -20.73 -27.32
CA ARG A 30 -21.32 -20.14 -25.99
C ARG A 30 -20.45 -21.02 -25.11
N HIS A 31 -20.71 -22.33 -25.09
CA HIS A 31 -19.87 -23.26 -24.33
C HIS A 31 -18.40 -23.25 -24.77
N ALA A 32 -18.13 -23.23 -26.08
CA ALA A 32 -16.76 -23.16 -26.60
C ALA A 32 -16.05 -21.87 -26.19
N VAL A 33 -16.73 -20.72 -26.28
CA VAL A 33 -16.22 -19.41 -25.93
C VAL A 33 -15.93 -19.29 -24.42
N LEU A 34 -16.84 -19.78 -23.59
CA LEU A 34 -16.67 -19.83 -22.12
C LEU A 34 -15.49 -20.75 -21.74
N SER A 35 -15.34 -21.90 -22.40
CA SER A 35 -14.23 -22.83 -22.18
C SER A 35 -12.87 -22.24 -22.59
N ASP A 36 -12.84 -21.30 -23.53
CA ASP A 36 -11.64 -20.57 -23.95
C ASP A 36 -11.34 -19.35 -23.03
N GLY A 37 -12.13 -19.12 -21.96
CA GLY A 37 -11.89 -18.08 -20.96
C GLY A 37 -12.58 -16.74 -21.21
N ALA A 38 -13.45 -16.64 -22.23
CA ALA A 38 -14.32 -15.47 -22.39
C ALA A 38 -15.52 -15.55 -21.42
N PHE A 39 -16.11 -14.39 -21.13
CA PHE A 39 -17.24 -14.30 -20.19
C PHE A 39 -18.58 -14.65 -20.84
N ASP A 40 -18.77 -14.28 -22.12
CA ASP A 40 -19.98 -14.61 -22.89
C ASP A 40 -19.75 -14.35 -24.40
N TYR A 41 -20.76 -14.78 -25.22
CA TYR A 41 -20.82 -14.50 -26.65
C TYR A 41 -22.20 -13.98 -27.01
N PHE A 42 -22.28 -12.91 -27.82
CA PHE A 42 -23.53 -12.32 -28.32
C PHE A 42 -23.53 -12.19 -29.84
N GLN A 43 -24.71 -12.53 -30.43
CA GLN A 43 -24.91 -12.28 -31.84
C GLN A 43 -25.41 -10.84 -32.05
N ILE A 44 -24.75 -10.10 -32.94
CA ILE A 44 -25.15 -8.76 -33.31
C ILE A 44 -25.75 -8.78 -34.73
N PRO A 45 -26.85 -8.03 -34.98
CA PRO A 45 -27.51 -7.08 -34.07
C PRO A 45 -28.57 -7.69 -33.16
N SER A 46 -28.95 -8.97 -33.33
CA SER A 46 -30.13 -9.58 -32.69
C SER A 46 -30.15 -9.61 -31.17
N GLU A 47 -28.98 -9.68 -30.53
CA GLU A 47 -28.81 -9.74 -29.07
C GLU A 47 -28.20 -8.46 -28.49
N LEU A 48 -28.23 -7.32 -29.19
CA LEU A 48 -27.62 -6.08 -28.75
C LEU A 48 -28.18 -5.61 -27.40
N ASP A 49 -29.49 -5.66 -27.19
CA ASP A 49 -30.11 -5.23 -25.94
C ASP A 49 -29.66 -6.11 -24.76
N LEU A 50 -29.54 -7.43 -25.00
CA LEU A 50 -29.05 -8.37 -24.00
C LEU A 50 -27.57 -8.13 -23.66
N LEU A 51 -26.74 -7.85 -24.65
CA LEU A 51 -25.35 -7.45 -24.48
C LEU A 51 -25.25 -6.20 -23.60
N LEU A 52 -26.03 -5.15 -23.90
CA LEU A 52 -26.04 -3.90 -23.12
C LEU A 52 -26.48 -4.13 -21.67
N LEU A 53 -27.49 -4.96 -21.45
CA LEU A 53 -27.93 -5.32 -20.11
C LEU A 53 -26.82 -6.06 -19.34
N ARG A 54 -26.17 -7.03 -19.98
CA ARG A 54 -25.07 -7.79 -19.39
C ARG A 54 -23.87 -6.91 -19.05
N ALA A 55 -23.50 -6.01 -19.98
CA ALA A 55 -22.42 -5.04 -19.75
C ALA A 55 -22.69 -4.15 -18.53
N LYS A 56 -23.92 -3.62 -18.41
CA LYS A 56 -24.33 -2.83 -17.24
C LYS A 56 -24.23 -3.62 -15.93
N GLN A 57 -24.64 -4.89 -15.91
CA GLN A 57 -24.53 -5.75 -14.72
C GLN A 57 -23.07 -6.00 -14.33
N LEU A 58 -22.18 -6.23 -15.31
CA LEU A 58 -20.74 -6.43 -15.04
C LEU A 58 -20.07 -5.17 -14.51
N VAL A 59 -20.41 -4.01 -15.08
CA VAL A 59 -19.90 -2.72 -14.56
C VAL A 59 -20.37 -2.48 -13.12
N ALA A 60 -21.66 -2.71 -12.83
CA ALA A 60 -22.19 -2.56 -11.47
C ALA A 60 -21.52 -3.52 -10.48
N LEU A 61 -21.28 -4.77 -10.87
CA LEU A 61 -20.57 -5.76 -10.05
C LEU A 61 -19.12 -5.32 -9.82
N GLY A 62 -18.44 -4.84 -10.85
CA GLY A 62 -17.08 -4.31 -10.76
C GLY A 62 -16.99 -3.15 -9.76
N LEU A 63 -17.88 -2.17 -9.86
CA LEU A 63 -17.94 -1.03 -8.93
C LEU A 63 -18.20 -1.48 -7.48
N THR A 64 -19.10 -2.44 -7.27
CA THR A 64 -19.35 -2.99 -5.93
C THR A 64 -18.12 -3.70 -5.37
N MET A 65 -17.42 -4.48 -6.21
CA MET A 65 -16.18 -5.14 -5.80
C MET A 65 -15.06 -4.15 -5.49
N GLU A 66 -14.95 -3.05 -6.25
CA GLU A 66 -13.99 -1.97 -5.96
C GLU A 66 -14.31 -1.25 -4.65
N GLN A 67 -15.58 -0.98 -4.36
CA GLN A 67 -16.00 -0.41 -3.08
C GLN A 67 -15.65 -1.32 -1.91
N LEU A 68 -16.00 -2.61 -1.99
CA LEU A 68 -15.65 -3.60 -0.96
C LEU A 68 -14.12 -3.74 -0.78
N ARG A 69 -13.36 -3.66 -1.88
CA ARG A 69 -11.90 -3.64 -1.81
C ARG A 69 -11.38 -2.38 -1.13
N ALA A 70 -11.93 -1.22 -1.47
CA ALA A 70 -11.54 0.06 -0.87
C ALA A 70 -11.81 0.07 0.65
N GLU A 71 -12.97 -0.40 1.09
CA GLU A 71 -13.30 -0.56 2.52
C GLU A 71 -12.33 -1.55 3.20
N ALA A 72 -11.99 -2.68 2.52
CA ALA A 72 -11.04 -3.64 3.03
C ALA A 72 -9.57 -3.19 2.96
N ASP A 73 -9.24 -2.00 2.41
CA ASP A 73 -7.88 -1.46 2.28
C ASP A 73 -7.49 -0.46 3.37
N LEU A 74 -8.43 -0.10 4.23
CA LEU A 74 -8.19 0.81 5.33
C LEU A 74 -8.12 0.08 6.68
N ASP A 75 -7.37 0.65 7.62
CA ASP A 75 -7.40 0.28 9.03
C ASP A 75 -8.61 0.95 9.70
N HIS A 76 -9.47 0.17 10.33
CA HIS A 76 -10.75 0.64 10.89
C HIS A 76 -10.61 1.57 12.10
N LEU A 77 -9.49 1.53 12.83
CA LEU A 77 -9.25 2.41 13.97
C LEU A 77 -8.75 3.78 13.55
N THR A 78 -7.91 3.82 12.50
CA THR A 78 -7.16 5.02 12.10
C THR A 78 -7.60 5.61 10.77
N GLY A 79 -8.31 4.86 9.93
CA GLY A 79 -8.63 5.28 8.56
C GLY A 79 -7.43 5.32 7.60
N LEU A 80 -6.21 5.01 8.06
CA LEU A 80 -5.04 4.91 7.22
C LEU A 80 -5.09 3.68 6.32
N ALA A 81 -4.23 3.62 5.31
CA ALA A 81 -4.02 2.39 4.56
C ALA A 81 -3.64 1.25 5.51
N ASN A 82 -4.22 0.07 5.32
CA ASN A 82 -3.80 -1.11 6.06
C ASN A 82 -2.56 -1.75 5.43
N ARG A 83 -2.04 -2.81 6.06
CA ARG A 83 -0.86 -3.56 5.59
C ARG A 83 -1.00 -4.05 4.15
N ARG A 84 -2.19 -4.43 3.70
CA ARG A 84 -2.42 -4.92 2.33
C ARG A 84 -2.25 -3.81 1.31
N ARG A 85 -2.93 -2.68 1.50
CA ARG A 85 -2.84 -1.50 0.63
C ARG A 85 -1.43 -0.93 0.60
N PHE A 86 -0.78 -0.86 1.77
CA PHE A 86 0.61 -0.42 1.87
C PHE A 86 1.56 -1.26 1.01
N ARG A 87 1.42 -2.60 1.00
CA ARG A 87 2.25 -3.46 0.16
C ARG A 87 2.10 -3.16 -1.33
N GLY A 88 0.88 -2.88 -1.77
CA GLY A 88 0.60 -2.46 -3.15
C GLY A 88 1.27 -1.12 -3.50
N ALA A 89 1.13 -0.12 -2.63
CA ALA A 89 1.76 1.18 -2.80
C ALA A 89 3.29 1.08 -2.85
N LEU A 90 3.89 0.30 -1.94
CA LEU A 90 5.33 0.08 -1.90
C LEU A 90 5.86 -0.57 -3.19
N LYS A 91 5.14 -1.58 -3.72
CA LYS A 91 5.47 -2.20 -5.01
C LYS A 91 5.43 -1.17 -6.13
N HIS A 92 4.35 -0.39 -6.20
CA HIS A 92 4.16 0.63 -7.24
C HIS A 92 5.26 1.71 -7.22
N GLU A 93 5.63 2.24 -6.03
CA GLU A 93 6.66 3.28 -5.92
C GLU A 93 8.06 2.75 -6.30
N VAL A 94 8.41 1.52 -5.91
CA VAL A 94 9.68 0.91 -6.32
C VAL A 94 9.72 0.63 -7.82
N GLU A 95 8.61 0.21 -8.43
CA GLU A 95 8.49 0.05 -9.89
C GLU A 95 8.58 1.40 -10.61
N ARG A 96 7.98 2.46 -10.06
CA ARG A 96 8.07 3.83 -10.56
C ARG A 96 9.50 4.35 -10.52
N TRP A 97 10.22 4.12 -9.40
CA TRP A 97 11.64 4.42 -9.34
C TRP A 97 12.43 3.69 -10.42
N ARG A 98 12.22 2.39 -10.60
CA ARG A 98 12.94 1.61 -11.63
C ARG A 98 12.68 2.10 -13.05
N ARG A 99 11.46 2.53 -13.35
CA ARG A 99 11.04 2.94 -14.70
C ARG A 99 11.41 4.38 -15.03
N TYR A 100 11.32 5.26 -14.05
CA TYR A 100 11.43 6.70 -14.26
C TYR A 100 12.55 7.36 -13.46
N ASN A 101 13.35 6.57 -12.73
CA ASN A 101 14.39 7.05 -11.82
C ASN A 101 13.84 8.06 -10.77
N ALA A 102 12.55 7.95 -10.42
CA ALA A 102 11.92 8.77 -9.41
C ALA A 102 12.19 8.18 -8.02
N PRO A 103 13.01 8.81 -7.16
CA PRO A 103 13.37 8.24 -5.87
C PRO A 103 12.15 8.09 -4.98
N CYS A 104 12.21 7.14 -4.03
CA CYS A 104 11.21 7.00 -2.98
C CYS A 104 11.88 6.60 -1.67
N ALA A 105 11.21 6.91 -0.56
CA ALA A 105 11.71 6.54 0.76
C ALA A 105 10.61 5.96 1.62
N LEU A 106 10.98 5.04 2.51
CA LEU A 106 10.12 4.39 3.48
C LEU A 106 10.57 4.74 4.89
N LEU A 107 9.63 5.26 5.67
CA LEU A 107 9.72 5.41 7.11
C LEU A 107 8.90 4.28 7.74
N LEU A 108 9.51 3.47 8.59
CA LEU A 108 8.80 2.58 9.50
C LEU A 108 8.85 3.17 10.90
N LEU A 109 7.69 3.26 11.54
CA LEU A 109 7.51 3.88 12.85
C LEU A 109 6.91 2.88 13.83
N ASP A 110 7.29 3.04 15.09
CA ASP A 110 6.71 2.28 16.19
C ASP A 110 6.55 3.20 17.41
N ILE A 111 5.38 3.12 18.07
CA ILE A 111 5.11 3.93 19.26
C ILE A 111 5.88 3.34 20.44
N ASP A 112 6.74 4.15 21.04
CA ASP A 112 7.57 3.73 22.15
C ASP A 112 6.71 3.43 23.39
N HIS A 113 7.02 2.32 24.06
CA HIS A 113 6.39 1.94 25.33
C HIS A 113 4.86 1.77 25.29
N MET A 114 4.28 1.42 24.15
CA MET A 114 2.83 1.27 23.98
C MET A 114 2.21 0.30 24.99
N LYS A 115 2.91 -0.80 25.30
CA LYS A 115 2.47 -1.73 26.34
C LYS A 115 2.32 -1.05 27.71
N ALA A 116 3.30 -0.25 28.11
CA ALA A 116 3.24 0.48 29.38
C ALA A 116 2.09 1.50 29.42
N ILE A 117 1.79 2.17 28.28
CA ILE A 117 0.64 3.06 28.13
C ILE A 117 -0.65 2.27 28.34
N ASN A 118 -0.82 1.14 27.65
CA ASN A 118 -2.00 0.28 27.81
C ASN A 118 -2.16 -0.26 29.24
N ASP A 119 -1.06 -0.72 29.85
CA ASP A 119 -1.06 -1.27 31.21
C ASP A 119 -1.43 -0.20 32.26
N HIS A 120 -1.06 1.07 32.04
CA HIS A 120 -1.30 2.16 33.00
C HIS A 120 -2.62 2.89 32.79
N TYR A 121 -2.99 3.17 31.52
CA TYR A 121 -4.15 4.01 31.18
C TYR A 121 -5.31 3.22 30.55
N GLY A 122 -5.10 1.92 30.27
CA GLY A 122 -6.09 1.07 29.62
C GLY A 122 -6.06 1.15 28.08
N HIS A 123 -6.63 0.15 27.43
CA HIS A 123 -6.68 0.05 25.97
C HIS A 123 -7.35 1.24 25.26
N PRO A 124 -8.45 1.84 25.79
CA PRO A 124 -9.04 3.02 25.14
C PRO A 124 -8.05 4.19 25.00
N ALA A 125 -7.25 4.46 26.03
CA ALA A 125 -6.22 5.49 25.98
C ALA A 125 -5.10 5.14 24.97
N GLY A 126 -4.75 3.86 24.86
CA GLY A 126 -3.86 3.38 23.81
C GLY A 126 -4.41 3.59 22.40
N ASP A 127 -5.71 3.37 22.20
CA ASP A 127 -6.38 3.66 20.93
C ASP A 127 -6.33 5.16 20.59
N ASP A 128 -6.46 6.04 21.59
CA ASP A 128 -6.34 7.49 21.37
C ASP A 128 -4.92 7.90 20.99
N VAL A 129 -3.89 7.26 21.57
CA VAL A 129 -2.50 7.43 21.16
C VAL A 129 -2.29 6.99 19.71
N ILE A 130 -2.83 5.84 19.32
CA ILE A 130 -2.75 5.32 17.94
C ILE A 130 -3.44 6.29 16.97
N ARG A 131 -4.63 6.82 17.30
CA ARG A 131 -5.34 7.83 16.50
C ARG A 131 -4.55 9.13 16.37
N HIS A 132 -3.92 9.57 17.46
CA HIS A 132 -3.10 10.79 17.46
C HIS A 132 -1.91 10.65 16.49
N VAL A 133 -1.18 9.54 16.53
CA VAL A 133 -0.09 9.26 15.59
C VAL A 133 -0.60 9.19 14.15
N ALA A 134 -1.74 8.54 13.92
CA ALA A 134 -2.34 8.45 12.60
C ALA A 134 -2.72 9.83 12.03
N ASN A 135 -3.35 10.67 12.82
CA ASN A 135 -3.75 12.04 12.42
C ASN A 135 -2.49 12.87 12.07
N THR A 136 -1.45 12.81 12.90
CA THR A 136 -0.19 13.50 12.65
C THR A 136 0.45 13.01 11.34
N LEU A 137 0.41 11.69 11.05
CA LEU A 137 0.90 11.16 9.77
C LEU A 137 0.12 11.72 8.58
N VAL A 138 -1.20 11.85 8.68
CA VAL A 138 -2.03 12.47 7.61
C VAL A 138 -1.64 13.93 7.39
N GLU A 139 -1.49 14.71 8.48
CA GLU A 139 -1.16 16.14 8.43
C GLU A 139 0.20 16.42 7.76
N VAL A 140 1.19 15.54 7.98
CA VAL A 140 2.53 15.73 7.41
C VAL A 140 2.67 15.12 6.01
N SER A 141 1.72 14.28 5.58
CA SER A 141 1.72 13.57 4.29
C SER A 141 1.23 14.47 3.15
N ARG A 142 1.78 14.25 1.96
CA ARG A 142 1.32 14.86 0.72
C ARG A 142 0.36 13.91 -0.01
N GLY A 143 -0.36 14.42 -1.00
CA GLY A 143 -1.33 13.62 -1.76
C GLY A 143 -0.75 12.38 -2.46
N ASN A 144 0.56 12.37 -2.74
CA ASN A 144 1.25 11.23 -3.37
C ASN A 144 1.94 10.31 -2.35
N ASP A 145 1.95 10.67 -1.07
CA ASP A 145 2.52 9.84 -0.02
C ASP A 145 1.49 8.81 0.46
N THR A 146 1.95 7.72 1.04
CA THR A 146 1.06 6.70 1.61
C THR A 146 1.36 6.51 3.08
N ALA A 147 0.47 6.99 3.94
CA ALA A 147 0.47 6.69 5.36
C ALA A 147 -0.32 5.40 5.62
N ALA A 148 0.21 4.50 6.44
CA ALA A 148 -0.39 3.21 6.71
C ALA A 148 -0.19 2.78 8.16
N ARG A 149 -1.14 2.00 8.69
CA ARG A 149 -0.97 1.21 9.91
C ARG A 149 -0.70 -0.24 9.55
N LEU A 150 0.42 -0.77 10.02
CA LEU A 150 0.83 -2.14 9.69
C LEU A 150 0.28 -3.18 10.68
N GLY A 151 -0.15 -2.73 11.85
CA GLY A 151 -0.77 -3.52 12.92
C GLY A 151 -0.26 -3.09 14.29
N GLY A 152 -1.05 -3.29 15.34
CA GLY A 152 -0.68 -2.87 16.70
C GLY A 152 -0.28 -1.40 16.76
N GLU A 153 0.96 -1.14 17.12
CA GLU A 153 1.61 0.16 17.28
C GLU A 153 2.55 0.54 16.13
N GLU A 154 2.56 -0.27 15.05
CA GLU A 154 3.46 -0.10 13.91
C GLU A 154 2.80 0.68 12.77
N PHE A 155 3.49 1.69 12.25
CA PHE A 155 3.07 2.51 11.13
C PHE A 155 4.14 2.55 10.03
N ALA A 156 3.70 2.94 8.83
CA ALA A 156 4.58 3.21 7.70
C ALA A 156 4.19 4.52 7.03
N LEU A 157 5.19 5.28 6.59
CA LEU A 157 5.01 6.42 5.70
C LEU A 157 5.92 6.23 4.48
N LEU A 158 5.29 6.01 3.34
CA LEU A 158 5.96 5.88 2.04
C LEU A 158 5.93 7.24 1.35
N LEU A 159 7.10 7.81 1.14
CA LEU A 159 7.30 9.12 0.53
C LEU A 159 7.67 8.97 -0.94
N ALA A 160 6.89 9.56 -1.81
CA ALA A 160 7.07 9.51 -3.26
C ALA A 160 7.92 10.67 -3.78
N GLY A 161 8.87 10.40 -4.69
CA GLY A 161 9.66 11.42 -5.34
C GLY A 161 10.61 12.19 -4.40
N ILE A 162 11.11 11.54 -3.34
CA ILE A 162 11.98 12.19 -2.34
C ILE A 162 13.25 11.37 -2.11
N SER A 163 14.38 12.07 -1.92
CA SER A 163 15.64 11.43 -1.54
C SER A 163 15.64 11.02 -0.06
N GLU A 164 16.54 10.11 0.29
CA GLU A 164 16.74 9.63 1.67
C GLU A 164 17.08 10.73 2.66
N GLU A 165 17.88 11.71 2.26
CA GLU A 165 18.25 12.84 3.13
C GLU A 165 17.04 13.70 3.50
N LYS A 166 16.19 14.01 2.50
CA LYS A 166 14.94 14.76 2.73
C LYS A 166 13.93 13.93 3.52
N ALA A 167 13.93 12.60 3.31
CA ALA A 167 13.10 11.69 4.08
C ALA A 167 13.53 11.61 5.54
N ALA A 168 14.85 11.60 5.82
CA ALA A 168 15.38 11.66 7.18
C ALA A 168 14.98 12.97 7.89
N ALA A 169 15.07 14.10 7.20
CA ALA A 169 14.62 15.39 7.74
C ALA A 169 13.10 15.41 8.01
N ALA A 170 12.29 14.80 7.12
CA ALA A 170 10.84 14.66 7.32
C ALA A 170 10.53 13.75 8.53
N ALA A 171 11.28 12.66 8.69
CA ALA A 171 11.14 11.75 9.82
C ALA A 171 11.47 12.45 11.16
N GLU A 172 12.54 13.23 11.22
CA GLU A 172 12.90 13.98 12.44
C GLU A 172 11.86 15.05 12.79
N ARG A 173 11.32 15.74 11.78
CA ARG A 173 10.20 16.67 11.99
C ARG A 173 8.97 15.96 12.55
N LEU A 174 8.59 14.81 11.98
CA LEU A 174 7.46 13.99 12.47
C LEU A 174 7.68 13.56 13.93
N ARG A 175 8.89 13.02 14.22
CA ARG A 175 9.26 12.61 15.58
C ARG A 175 9.14 13.79 16.58
N SER A 176 9.66 14.97 16.22
CA SER A 176 9.57 16.17 17.08
C SER A 176 8.14 16.60 17.33
N ILE A 177 7.29 16.65 16.31
CA ILE A 177 5.87 16.98 16.45
C ILE A 177 5.22 16.03 17.46
N LEU A 178 5.37 14.71 17.30
CA LEU A 178 4.78 13.72 18.19
C LEU A 178 5.33 13.78 19.62
N ALA A 179 6.63 14.11 19.80
CA ALA A 179 7.23 14.26 21.11
C ALA A 179 6.81 15.54 21.84
N GLU A 180 6.45 16.60 21.11
CA GLU A 180 6.01 17.88 21.64
C GLU A 180 4.52 17.93 21.94
N GLN A 181 3.71 17.28 21.09
CA GLN A 181 2.28 17.17 21.27
C GLN A 181 1.98 16.09 22.30
N GLY A 182 1.15 16.42 23.27
CA GLY A 182 0.63 15.44 24.24
C GLY A 182 -0.69 14.86 23.79
N VAL A 183 -0.99 13.64 24.24
CA VAL A 183 -2.31 13.01 24.11
C VAL A 183 -3.09 13.25 25.40
N GLU A 184 -4.32 13.74 25.29
CA GLU A 184 -5.18 14.03 26.44
C GLU A 184 -5.32 12.77 27.32
N GLY A 185 -5.15 12.93 28.62
CA GLY A 185 -5.22 11.83 29.59
C GLY A 185 -3.99 10.91 29.66
N VAL A 186 -3.05 10.99 28.68
CA VAL A 186 -1.82 10.16 28.64
C VAL A 186 -0.56 11.00 28.83
N GLY A 187 -0.53 12.21 28.25
CA GLY A 187 0.64 13.06 28.23
C GLY A 187 1.53 12.88 27.01
N ARG A 188 2.85 13.08 27.18
CA ARG A 188 3.80 12.99 26.07
C ARG A 188 4.04 11.55 25.63
N ILE A 189 4.09 11.36 24.34
CA ILE A 189 4.45 10.09 23.71
C ILE A 189 5.70 10.26 22.86
N SER A 190 6.35 9.18 22.50
CA SER A 190 7.44 9.20 21.53
C SER A 190 7.34 8.04 20.54
N VAL A 191 8.01 8.19 19.42
CA VAL A 191 8.11 7.17 18.38
C VAL A 191 9.57 6.94 18.00
N SER A 192 9.90 5.70 17.70
CA SER A 192 11.14 5.33 17.02
C SER A 192 10.89 5.22 15.53
N ILE A 193 11.79 5.71 14.69
CA ILE A 193 11.63 5.75 13.23
C ILE A 193 12.85 5.18 12.55
N GLY A 194 12.66 4.23 11.63
CA GLY A 194 13.68 3.73 10.71
C GLY A 194 13.45 4.25 9.30
N VAL A 195 14.46 4.79 8.66
CA VAL A 195 14.39 5.40 7.32
C VAL A 195 15.27 4.64 6.34
N ALA A 196 14.73 4.34 5.15
CA ALA A 196 15.50 3.87 4.01
C ALA A 196 14.93 4.43 2.71
N GLY A 197 15.76 4.57 1.67
CA GLY A 197 15.35 5.08 0.35
C GLY A 197 15.88 4.24 -0.80
N CYS A 198 15.17 4.29 -1.92
CA CYS A 198 15.64 3.84 -3.22
C CYS A 198 16.12 5.07 -4.03
N PRO A 199 17.33 5.01 -4.62
CA PRO A 199 18.26 3.86 -4.74
C PRO A 199 19.25 3.66 -3.57
N ALA A 200 19.45 4.63 -2.69
CA ALA A 200 20.56 4.69 -1.76
C ALA A 200 20.73 3.45 -0.87
N HIS A 201 19.63 2.90 -0.38
CA HIS A 201 19.65 1.81 0.61
C HIS A 201 19.05 0.50 0.09
N ALA A 202 18.35 0.55 -1.06
CA ALA A 202 17.62 -0.60 -1.58
C ALA A 202 17.35 -0.50 -3.08
N SER A 203 17.13 -1.67 -3.73
CA SER A 203 16.77 -1.78 -5.14
C SER A 203 15.47 -2.56 -5.39
N SER A 204 14.77 -2.97 -4.33
CA SER A 204 13.51 -3.71 -4.41
C SER A 204 12.62 -3.40 -3.20
N GLN A 205 11.31 -3.67 -3.34
CA GLN A 205 10.38 -3.51 -2.21
C GLN A 205 10.80 -4.33 -0.96
N ARG A 206 11.30 -5.54 -1.17
CA ARG A 206 11.74 -6.42 -0.08
C ARG A 206 12.98 -5.84 0.63
N THR A 207 13.96 -5.38 -0.13
CA THR A 207 15.19 -4.80 0.43
C THR A 207 14.93 -3.44 1.07
N LEU A 208 14.01 -2.62 0.52
CA LEU A 208 13.63 -1.34 1.09
C LEU A 208 12.94 -1.52 2.45
N TYR A 209 11.96 -2.41 2.53
CA TYR A 209 11.31 -2.73 3.80
C TYR A 209 12.32 -3.24 4.84
N ALA A 210 13.15 -4.22 4.47
CA ALA A 210 14.15 -4.78 5.38
C ALA A 210 15.22 -3.77 5.82
N ALA A 211 15.58 -2.79 4.99
CA ALA A 211 16.50 -1.72 5.36
C ALA A 211 15.88 -0.76 6.38
N SER A 212 14.62 -0.32 6.14
CA SER A 212 13.90 0.52 7.11
C SER A 212 13.64 -0.19 8.43
N ASP A 213 13.30 -1.49 8.40
CA ASP A 213 13.06 -2.29 9.60
C ASP A 213 14.32 -2.44 10.46
N ARG A 214 15.47 -2.73 9.84
CA ARG A 214 16.76 -2.74 10.55
C ARG A 214 17.11 -1.38 11.15
N ALA A 215 16.85 -0.29 10.44
CA ALA A 215 17.05 1.06 10.97
C ALA A 215 16.13 1.34 12.16
N LEU A 216 14.84 0.95 12.09
CA LEU A 216 13.92 1.06 13.22
C LEU A 216 14.39 0.27 14.43
N TYR A 217 14.90 -0.93 14.22
CA TYR A 217 15.49 -1.73 15.29
C TYR A 217 16.68 -1.03 15.97
N VAL A 218 17.55 -0.38 15.18
CA VAL A 218 18.66 0.45 15.72
C VAL A 218 18.09 1.59 16.56
N ALA A 219 17.10 2.34 16.04
CA ALA A 219 16.48 3.44 16.77
C ALA A 219 15.92 3.00 18.14
N LYS A 220 15.25 1.83 18.19
CA LYS A 220 14.72 1.26 19.43
C LYS A 220 15.83 0.88 20.43
N ASN A 221 16.92 0.26 19.96
CA ASN A 221 18.01 -0.20 20.82
C ASN A 221 18.90 0.92 21.34
N GLU A 222 19.05 2.00 20.60
CA GLU A 222 19.88 3.15 21.01
C GLU A 222 19.17 4.12 21.97
N GLY A 223 18.01 3.77 22.47
CA GLY A 223 17.31 4.53 23.52
C GLY A 223 15.99 5.15 23.09
N ARG A 224 15.43 4.72 21.94
CA ARG A 224 14.11 5.16 21.42
C ARG A 224 14.04 6.67 21.15
N ASN A 225 12.82 7.18 20.84
CA ASN A 225 12.55 8.58 20.55
C ASN A 225 13.58 9.20 19.59
N ARG A 226 13.86 8.51 18.48
CA ARG A 226 14.86 8.92 17.49
C ARG A 226 14.59 8.39 16.11
N VAL A 227 15.27 8.99 15.17
CA VAL A 227 15.35 8.52 13.78
C VAL A 227 16.69 7.81 13.58
N ALA A 228 16.67 6.65 12.94
CA ALA A 228 17.86 6.00 12.41
C ALA A 228 17.70 5.83 10.89
N VAL A 229 18.78 6.05 10.15
CA VAL A 229 18.81 5.88 8.69
C VAL A 229 19.57 4.60 8.36
N ALA A 230 19.06 3.83 7.41
CA ALA A 230 19.73 2.63 6.94
C ALA A 230 21.13 2.96 6.37
N PRO A 231 22.11 2.07 6.50
CA PRO A 231 23.41 2.24 5.85
C PRO A 231 23.25 2.17 4.32
N LEU A 232 24.08 2.92 3.60
CA LEU A 232 24.12 2.88 2.14
C LEU A 232 24.32 1.44 1.64
N MET A 233 23.71 1.10 0.52
CA MET A 233 24.01 -0.16 -0.17
C MET A 233 25.49 -0.17 -0.52
N GLN A 234 26.24 -1.19 -0.05
CA GLN A 234 27.57 -1.43 -0.57
C GLN A 234 27.43 -1.79 -2.06
N GLU A 235 28.03 -0.98 -2.93
CA GLU A 235 28.25 -1.39 -4.30
C GLU A 235 29.11 -2.67 -4.25
N ASN A 236 28.54 -3.80 -4.63
CA ASN A 236 29.35 -4.96 -4.96
C ASN A 236 30.18 -4.56 -6.19
N LEU A 237 31.36 -4.06 -5.97
CA LEU A 237 32.38 -3.99 -7.03
C LEU A 237 32.51 -5.40 -7.57
N PRO A 238 32.25 -5.65 -8.88
CA PRO A 238 32.54 -6.94 -9.47
C PRO A 238 34.03 -7.19 -9.26
N GLY A 239 34.32 -8.32 -8.62
CA GLY A 239 35.69 -8.68 -8.23
C GLY A 239 36.67 -8.52 -9.39
N VAL A 240 37.79 -7.89 -9.06
CA VAL A 240 39.02 -7.88 -9.85
C VAL A 240 39.55 -9.30 -9.95
#